data_1c61195ab4c677ecc66b2a38a86da28c
#
_entry.id   1c61195ab4c677ecc66b2a38a86da28c
#
_cell.length_a   1.000
_cell.length_b   1.000
_cell.length_c   1.000
_cell.angle_alpha   90.00
_cell.angle_beta   90.00
_cell.angle_gamma   90.00
#
_symmetry.space_group_name_H-M   'P 1'
#
loop_
_entity.id
_entity.type
_entity.pdbx_description
1 polymer ?
#
loop_
_entity_poly.entity_id
_entity_poly.type
_entity_poly.pdbx_seq_one_letter_code
_entity_poly.pdbx_strand_id
1 'polypeptide(L)'
;MGAPLPAVAGAIVAGAYFGDKMSPLSDSTNMSAIATETNLYQHIGHMFYTTVPGFIVSCVVYFIAGAHFASDSQVGQVDEIINTLGELFNLAMPVGLLLLIPCVIVIAGSLMKKPTIPVMIISSAVAIVLAMLVQGFSFTDCAASMVSGFKMEMLHTSMDLENIVEQVPNLLQRGGMSSMMNTALMAFCGFSFIGALTVCGSMELILERIMKHIHGTGQLITLTVILGVIIITVIGEATVTFLMIGGMFRPEYIKRGLESKNLSRSLEDSITVVEPLVPWSLAGVYMTSVLGVPTVQYAPWAVLCYTGVIFAIIWGFTGFGIAKIKKGSAAYEEYLELSGKTE
;
A
#
# COMPACT_ATOMS: atom_id res chain seq x y z
N MET A 1 -16.49 19.00 11.01
CA MET A 1 -17.19 17.71 10.88
C MET A 1 -17.26 16.93 12.20
N GLY A 2 -17.48 17.36 13.35
CA GLY A 2 -17.74 16.63 14.61
C GLY A 2 -17.02 15.28 14.90
N ALA A 3 -16.48 14.61 13.90
CA ALA A 3 -15.77 13.36 14.05
C ALA A 3 -14.37 13.56 14.66
N PRO A 4 -13.94 12.70 15.62
CA PRO A 4 -12.61 12.79 16.19
C PRO A 4 -11.53 12.63 15.12
N LEU A 5 -10.52 13.51 15.13
CA LEU A 5 -9.43 13.49 14.15
C LEU A 5 -8.75 12.09 14.02
N PRO A 6 -8.52 11.33 15.11
CA PRO A 6 -8.00 9.97 15.02
C PRO A 6 -8.90 9.00 14.23
N ALA A 7 -10.23 9.12 14.35
CA ALA A 7 -11.16 8.26 13.61
C ALA A 7 -11.12 8.56 12.11
N VAL A 8 -11.07 9.85 11.75
CA VAL A 8 -10.93 10.28 10.35
C VAL A 8 -9.59 9.81 9.79
N ALA A 9 -8.49 10.02 10.52
CA ALA A 9 -7.17 9.56 10.11
C ALA A 9 -7.12 8.03 9.90
N GLY A 10 -7.70 7.26 10.83
CA GLY A 10 -7.77 5.80 10.69
C GLY A 10 -8.60 5.34 9.50
N ALA A 11 -9.71 6.03 9.18
CA ALA A 11 -10.51 5.75 8.00
C ALA A 11 -9.74 6.08 6.70
N ILE A 12 -8.97 7.17 6.68
CA ILE A 12 -8.11 7.53 5.54
C ILE A 12 -7.03 6.48 5.35
N VAL A 13 -6.34 6.06 6.41
CA VAL A 13 -5.32 4.99 6.37
C VAL A 13 -5.93 3.70 5.84
N ALA A 14 -7.08 3.28 6.37
CA ALA A 14 -7.77 2.06 5.91
C ALA A 14 -8.14 2.13 4.41
N GLY A 15 -8.63 3.27 3.95
CA GLY A 15 -8.96 3.49 2.53
C GLY A 15 -7.72 3.51 1.62
N ALA A 16 -6.64 4.16 2.05
CA ALA A 16 -5.37 4.19 1.34
C ALA A 16 -4.80 2.77 1.16
N TYR A 17 -4.76 1.97 2.24
CA TYR A 17 -4.26 0.60 2.19
C TYR A 17 -5.19 -0.40 1.50
N PHE A 18 -6.49 -0.11 1.43
CA PHE A 18 -7.38 -0.83 0.50
C PHE A 18 -6.96 -0.61 -0.94
N GLY A 19 -6.72 0.65 -1.32
CA GLY A 19 -6.27 1.00 -2.67
C GLY A 19 -4.89 0.44 -2.99
N ASP A 20 -3.94 0.58 -2.07
CA ASP A 20 -2.59 0.07 -2.19
C ASP A 20 -2.59 -1.43 -2.46
N LYS A 21 -3.22 -2.20 -1.60
CA LYS A 21 -3.31 -3.66 -1.67
C LYS A 21 -3.97 -4.18 -2.96
N MET A 22 -4.94 -3.45 -3.52
CA MET A 22 -5.68 -3.88 -4.69
C MET A 22 -5.16 -3.30 -6.02
N SER A 23 -4.13 -2.45 -5.96
CA SER A 23 -3.60 -1.76 -7.13
C SER A 23 -2.45 -2.54 -7.78
N PRO A 24 -2.49 -2.78 -9.09
CA PRO A 24 -1.34 -3.32 -9.81
C PRO A 24 -0.18 -2.32 -9.92
N LEU A 25 -0.38 -1.07 -9.51
CA LEU A 25 0.62 0.00 -9.52
C LEU A 25 1.38 0.08 -8.19
N SER A 26 0.86 -0.57 -7.14
CA SER A 26 1.48 -0.59 -5.82
C SER A 26 2.77 -1.39 -5.83
N ASP A 27 3.77 -0.89 -5.13
CA ASP A 27 5.04 -1.57 -4.88
C ASP A 27 4.86 -2.79 -3.97
N SER A 28 4.05 -2.70 -2.92
CA SER A 28 3.75 -3.81 -2.02
C SER A 28 3.15 -5.00 -2.76
N THR A 29 2.11 -4.76 -3.57
CA THR A 29 1.44 -5.79 -4.37
C THR A 29 2.38 -6.43 -5.39
N ASN A 30 3.24 -5.63 -6.02
CA ASN A 30 4.24 -6.14 -6.95
C ASN A 30 5.32 -6.96 -6.23
N MET A 31 5.83 -6.47 -5.10
CA MET A 31 6.87 -7.17 -4.32
C MET A 31 6.37 -8.47 -3.72
N SER A 32 5.15 -8.50 -3.21
CA SER A 32 4.51 -9.74 -2.72
C SER A 32 4.38 -10.79 -3.83
N ALA A 33 3.97 -10.36 -5.04
CA ALA A 33 3.89 -11.25 -6.20
C ALA A 33 5.27 -11.77 -6.64
N ILE A 34 6.29 -10.91 -6.66
CA ILE A 34 7.67 -11.27 -7.00
C ILE A 34 8.25 -12.23 -5.95
N ALA A 35 8.13 -11.91 -4.67
CA ALA A 35 8.68 -12.70 -3.57
C ALA A 35 8.11 -14.13 -3.51
N THR A 36 6.92 -14.34 -4.06
CA THR A 36 6.23 -15.63 -4.08
C THR A 36 6.18 -16.27 -5.47
N GLU A 37 6.82 -15.64 -6.45
CA GLU A 37 6.80 -16.07 -7.86
C GLU A 37 5.36 -16.28 -8.39
N THR A 38 4.46 -15.37 -8.03
CA THR A 38 3.05 -15.44 -8.42
C THR A 38 2.76 -14.41 -9.52
N ASN A 39 1.88 -14.72 -10.46
CA ASN A 39 1.43 -13.74 -11.44
C ASN A 39 0.63 -12.63 -10.73
N LEU A 40 1.01 -11.37 -10.97
CA LEU A 40 0.45 -10.18 -10.31
C LEU A 40 -1.09 -10.15 -10.37
N TYR A 41 -1.68 -10.40 -11.52
CA TYR A 41 -3.15 -10.32 -11.67
C TYR A 41 -3.88 -11.51 -11.05
N GLN A 42 -3.24 -12.69 -10.98
CA GLN A 42 -3.77 -13.83 -10.22
C GLN A 42 -3.69 -13.55 -8.72
N HIS A 43 -2.62 -12.92 -8.28
CA HIS A 43 -2.45 -12.46 -6.90
C HIS A 43 -3.55 -11.46 -6.52
N ILE A 44 -3.73 -10.37 -7.28
CA ILE A 44 -4.80 -9.37 -7.03
C ILE A 44 -6.18 -10.04 -7.01
N GLY A 45 -6.49 -10.87 -8.00
CA GLY A 45 -7.75 -11.60 -8.03
C GLY A 45 -7.97 -12.51 -6.81
N HIS A 46 -6.87 -13.05 -6.24
CA HIS A 46 -6.95 -13.90 -5.06
C HIS A 46 -7.12 -13.12 -3.75
N MET A 47 -6.64 -11.88 -3.69
CA MET A 47 -6.81 -11.00 -2.52
C MET A 47 -8.27 -10.61 -2.25
N PHE A 48 -9.16 -10.66 -3.24
CA PHE A 48 -10.58 -10.35 -3.03
C PHE A 48 -11.22 -11.18 -1.92
N TYR A 49 -10.75 -12.42 -1.70
CA TYR A 49 -11.31 -13.28 -0.65
C TYR A 49 -11.15 -12.71 0.76
N THR A 50 -10.08 -11.98 1.05
CA THR A 50 -9.82 -11.38 2.37
C THR A 50 -10.17 -9.89 2.39
N THR A 51 -9.91 -9.19 1.29
CA THR A 51 -10.04 -7.73 1.23
C THR A 51 -11.50 -7.29 1.20
N VAL A 52 -12.38 -7.99 0.43
CA VAL A 52 -13.80 -7.61 0.35
C VAL A 52 -14.52 -7.74 1.70
N PRO A 53 -14.42 -8.87 2.42
CA PRO A 53 -15.01 -8.95 3.76
C PRO A 53 -14.45 -7.89 4.72
N GLY A 54 -13.15 -7.65 4.69
CA GLY A 54 -12.51 -6.61 5.51
C GLY A 54 -13.01 -5.21 5.19
N PHE A 55 -13.19 -4.90 3.91
CA PHE A 55 -13.77 -3.64 3.45
C PHE A 55 -15.20 -3.45 3.92
N ILE A 56 -16.05 -4.49 3.81
CA ILE A 56 -17.44 -4.44 4.28
C ILE A 56 -17.49 -4.16 5.78
N VAL A 57 -16.67 -4.86 6.58
CA VAL A 57 -16.59 -4.63 8.03
C VAL A 57 -16.15 -3.19 8.32
N SER A 58 -15.16 -2.68 7.60
CA SER A 58 -14.67 -1.31 7.74
C SER A 58 -15.75 -0.28 7.42
N CYS A 59 -16.50 -0.47 6.33
CA CYS A 59 -17.63 0.39 5.95
C CYS A 59 -18.72 0.41 7.04
N VAL A 60 -19.06 -0.75 7.60
CA VAL A 60 -20.06 -0.84 8.68
C VAL A 60 -19.58 -0.09 9.92
N VAL A 61 -18.33 -0.30 10.34
CA VAL A 61 -17.76 0.38 11.51
C VAL A 61 -17.75 1.90 11.31
N TYR A 62 -17.30 2.38 10.14
CA TYR A 62 -17.26 3.82 9.87
C TYR A 62 -18.66 4.43 9.68
N PHE A 63 -19.61 3.67 9.15
CA PHE A 63 -21.01 4.11 9.07
C PHE A 63 -21.61 4.32 10.47
N ILE A 64 -21.41 3.36 11.37
CA ILE A 64 -21.89 3.45 12.76
C ILE A 64 -21.18 4.60 13.49
N ALA A 65 -19.85 4.70 13.36
CA ALA A 65 -19.08 5.77 13.98
C ALA A 65 -19.49 7.15 13.43
N GLY A 66 -19.66 7.26 12.11
CA GLY A 66 -20.11 8.50 11.46
C GLY A 66 -21.50 8.93 11.92
N ALA A 67 -22.44 7.99 12.05
CA ALA A 67 -23.79 8.28 12.55
C ALA A 67 -23.75 8.75 14.02
N HIS A 68 -22.81 8.25 14.83
CA HIS A 68 -22.66 8.65 16.23
C HIS A 68 -22.00 10.03 16.40
N PHE A 69 -21.07 10.38 15.50
CA PHE A 69 -20.33 11.64 15.55
C PHE A 69 -20.95 12.75 14.64
N ALA A 70 -22.04 12.47 13.94
CA ALA A 70 -22.71 13.45 13.10
C ALA A 70 -23.24 14.61 13.96
N SER A 71 -22.55 15.76 13.91
CA SER A 71 -23.00 17.02 14.46
C SER A 71 -22.91 18.08 13.36
N ASP A 72 -23.68 19.17 13.49
CA ASP A 72 -23.75 20.28 12.51
C ASP A 72 -22.36 20.75 12.09
N SER A 73 -22.01 20.44 10.85
CA SER A 73 -20.68 20.65 10.31
C SER A 73 -20.50 22.07 9.83
N GLN A 74 -19.35 22.67 10.13
CA GLN A 74 -18.88 23.88 9.48
C GLN A 74 -18.42 23.55 8.04
N VAL A 75 -19.36 23.53 7.11
CA VAL A 75 -19.11 23.29 5.67
C VAL A 75 -18.30 24.45 5.05
N GLY A 76 -18.38 25.65 5.64
CA GLY A 76 -17.80 26.87 5.08
C GLY A 76 -16.27 26.84 4.86
N GLN A 77 -15.50 26.15 5.71
CA GLN A 77 -14.04 26.08 5.52
C GLN A 77 -13.63 25.22 4.32
N VAL A 78 -14.42 24.20 3.98
CA VAL A 78 -14.13 23.32 2.82
C VAL A 78 -14.37 24.08 1.52
N ASP A 79 -15.44 24.86 1.45
CA ASP A 79 -15.76 25.68 0.28
C ASP A 79 -14.70 26.76 0.05
N GLU A 80 -14.17 27.35 1.12
CA GLU A 80 -13.08 28.32 1.05
C GLU A 80 -11.79 27.70 0.49
N ILE A 81 -11.40 26.49 0.95
CA ILE A 81 -10.23 25.77 0.42
C ILE A 81 -10.44 25.43 -1.05
N ILE A 82 -11.62 24.93 -1.44
CA ILE A 82 -11.94 24.57 -2.82
C ILE A 82 -11.87 25.80 -3.73
N ASN A 83 -12.46 26.92 -3.30
CA ASN A 83 -12.45 28.16 -4.07
C ASN A 83 -11.02 28.70 -4.21
N THR A 84 -10.24 28.71 -3.13
CA THR A 84 -8.83 29.14 -3.15
C THR A 84 -8.00 28.28 -4.11
N LEU A 85 -8.12 26.98 -4.07
CA LEU A 85 -7.44 26.09 -5.01
C LEU A 85 -7.93 26.29 -6.44
N GLY A 86 -9.23 26.52 -6.63
CA GLY A 86 -9.83 26.81 -7.93
C GLY A 86 -9.26 28.08 -8.57
N GLU A 87 -9.06 29.10 -7.79
CA GLU A 87 -8.47 30.38 -8.24
C GLU A 87 -6.95 30.27 -8.46
N LEU A 88 -6.21 29.63 -7.54
CA LEU A 88 -4.76 29.44 -7.65
C LEU A 88 -4.33 28.71 -8.90
N PHE A 89 -5.08 27.67 -9.28
CA PHE A 89 -4.74 26.79 -10.42
C PHE A 89 -5.68 26.93 -11.60
N ASN A 90 -6.56 27.95 -11.62
CA ASN A 90 -7.54 28.16 -12.68
C ASN A 90 -8.29 26.87 -13.06
N LEU A 91 -8.85 26.19 -12.06
CA LEU A 91 -9.52 24.89 -12.24
C LEU A 91 -10.91 24.99 -12.86
N ALA A 92 -11.31 26.17 -13.35
CA ALA A 92 -12.60 26.35 -14.03
C ALA A 92 -12.69 25.47 -15.28
N MET A 93 -13.90 25.00 -15.60
CA MET A 93 -14.14 24.22 -16.81
C MET A 93 -13.93 25.08 -18.07
N PRO A 94 -13.28 24.58 -19.15
CA PRO A 94 -12.85 23.20 -19.38
C PRO A 94 -11.42 22.86 -18.92
N VAL A 95 -10.67 23.81 -18.36
CA VAL A 95 -9.25 23.67 -17.99
C VAL A 95 -9.08 22.56 -16.94
N GLY A 96 -9.92 22.55 -15.92
CA GLY A 96 -9.88 21.52 -14.88
C GLY A 96 -10.00 20.09 -15.43
N LEU A 97 -10.82 19.89 -16.47
CA LEU A 97 -10.93 18.59 -17.11
C LEU A 97 -9.65 18.17 -17.84
N LEU A 98 -8.94 19.12 -18.45
CA LEU A 98 -7.69 18.86 -19.14
C LEU A 98 -6.60 18.39 -18.16
N LEU A 99 -6.59 18.93 -16.96
CA LEU A 99 -5.62 18.56 -15.91
C LEU A 99 -5.84 17.15 -15.35
N LEU A 100 -6.95 16.49 -15.68
CA LEU A 100 -7.17 15.08 -15.32
C LEU A 100 -6.49 14.09 -16.28
N ILE A 101 -5.95 14.53 -17.40
CA ILE A 101 -5.32 13.65 -18.41
C ILE A 101 -4.24 12.74 -17.78
N PRO A 102 -3.32 13.21 -16.93
CA PRO A 102 -2.33 12.35 -16.29
C PRO A 102 -2.97 11.22 -15.47
N CYS A 103 -4.04 11.51 -14.73
CA CYS A 103 -4.78 10.50 -13.97
C CYS A 103 -5.44 9.46 -14.90
N VAL A 104 -6.02 9.92 -16.02
CA VAL A 104 -6.62 9.03 -17.02
C VAL A 104 -5.58 8.10 -17.65
N ILE A 105 -4.35 8.61 -17.93
CA ILE A 105 -3.24 7.80 -18.46
C ILE A 105 -2.89 6.67 -17.48
N VAL A 106 -2.78 6.97 -16.18
CA VAL A 106 -2.46 5.97 -15.16
C VAL A 106 -3.56 4.91 -15.07
N ILE A 107 -4.82 5.33 -15.01
CA ILE A 107 -5.97 4.41 -14.95
C ILE A 107 -6.05 3.54 -16.21
N ALA A 108 -5.94 4.15 -17.39
CA ALA A 108 -5.97 3.42 -18.66
C ALA A 108 -4.81 2.44 -18.78
N GLY A 109 -3.59 2.85 -18.42
CA GLY A 109 -2.40 2.00 -18.41
C GLY A 109 -2.57 0.77 -17.50
N SER A 110 -3.16 0.98 -16.31
CA SER A 110 -3.49 -0.08 -15.36
C SER A 110 -4.53 -1.05 -15.93
N LEU A 111 -5.63 -0.54 -16.47
CA LEU A 111 -6.69 -1.36 -17.10
C LEU A 111 -6.17 -2.17 -18.29
N MET A 112 -5.24 -1.59 -19.07
CA MET A 112 -4.57 -2.24 -20.20
C MET A 112 -3.46 -3.20 -19.78
N LYS A 113 -3.23 -3.39 -18.47
CA LYS A 113 -2.18 -4.25 -17.92
C LYS A 113 -0.76 -3.92 -18.44
N LYS A 114 -0.48 -2.64 -18.64
CA LYS A 114 0.85 -2.17 -19.07
C LYS A 114 1.81 -2.13 -17.87
N PRO A 115 3.14 -2.22 -18.11
CA PRO A 115 4.13 -2.06 -17.05
C PRO A 115 3.97 -0.73 -16.32
N THR A 116 4.01 -0.74 -14.98
CA THR A 116 3.67 0.40 -14.14
C THR A 116 4.63 1.57 -14.29
N ILE A 117 5.95 1.31 -14.26
CA ILE A 117 6.99 2.34 -14.32
C ILE A 117 6.90 3.19 -15.61
N PRO A 118 6.85 2.62 -16.83
CA PRO A 118 6.65 3.41 -18.03
C PRO A 118 5.37 4.24 -18.03
N VAL A 119 4.26 3.70 -17.53
CA VAL A 119 2.98 4.42 -17.46
C VAL A 119 3.10 5.63 -16.53
N MET A 120 3.73 5.49 -15.36
CA MET A 120 3.96 6.59 -14.44
C MET A 120 4.88 7.66 -15.02
N ILE A 121 5.95 7.27 -15.70
CA ILE A 121 6.88 8.22 -16.37
C ILE A 121 6.14 9.02 -17.45
N ILE A 122 5.35 8.36 -18.29
CA ILE A 122 4.57 9.03 -19.34
C ILE A 122 3.56 9.98 -18.72
N SER A 123 2.83 9.54 -17.70
CA SER A 123 1.87 10.39 -16.99
C SER A 123 2.53 11.63 -16.38
N SER A 124 3.69 11.45 -15.72
CA SER A 124 4.45 12.57 -15.16
C SER A 124 4.96 13.54 -16.23
N ALA A 125 5.44 13.03 -17.38
CA ALA A 125 5.86 13.87 -18.50
C ALA A 125 4.70 14.69 -19.06
N VAL A 126 3.52 14.07 -19.22
CA VAL A 126 2.30 14.77 -19.66
C VAL A 126 1.87 15.82 -18.63
N ALA A 127 1.97 15.53 -17.33
CA ALA A 127 1.67 16.49 -16.27
C ALA A 127 2.58 17.72 -16.34
N ILE A 128 3.90 17.55 -16.60
CA ILE A 128 4.85 18.64 -16.77
C ILE A 128 4.45 19.50 -17.99
N VAL A 129 4.15 18.88 -19.12
CA VAL A 129 3.72 19.60 -20.33
C VAL A 129 2.45 20.41 -20.07
N LEU A 130 1.47 19.83 -19.39
CA LEU A 130 0.25 20.54 -19.02
C LEU A 130 0.50 21.68 -18.03
N ALA A 131 1.38 21.48 -17.04
CA ALA A 131 1.77 22.51 -16.11
C ALA A 131 2.39 23.72 -16.82
N MET A 132 3.25 23.48 -17.81
CA MET A 132 3.88 24.53 -18.62
C MET A 132 2.89 25.25 -19.56
N LEU A 133 2.04 24.50 -20.27
CA LEU A 133 1.16 25.05 -21.31
C LEU A 133 -0.12 25.66 -20.73
N VAL A 134 -0.67 25.07 -19.68
CA VAL A 134 -1.98 25.43 -19.13
C VAL A 134 -1.85 26.32 -17.92
N GLN A 135 -0.88 26.02 -17.03
CA GLN A 135 -0.68 26.73 -15.77
C GLN A 135 0.42 27.79 -15.82
N GLY A 136 1.21 27.82 -16.92
CA GLY A 136 2.26 28.82 -17.10
C GLY A 136 3.52 28.60 -16.25
N PHE A 137 3.69 27.43 -15.62
CA PHE A 137 4.92 27.11 -14.89
C PHE A 137 6.13 27.04 -15.80
N SER A 138 7.28 27.48 -15.30
CA SER A 138 8.53 27.30 -16.00
C SER A 138 9.00 25.84 -15.95
N PHE A 139 9.82 25.42 -16.91
CA PHE A 139 10.45 24.09 -16.86
C PHE A 139 11.29 23.92 -15.58
N THR A 140 11.92 25.00 -15.13
CA THR A 140 12.74 24.97 -13.90
C THR A 140 11.89 24.71 -12.66
N ASP A 141 10.69 25.31 -12.56
CA ASP A 141 9.77 25.08 -11.44
C ASP A 141 9.25 23.65 -11.47
N CYS A 142 8.90 23.12 -12.65
CA CYS A 142 8.47 21.74 -12.79
C CYS A 142 9.58 20.75 -12.38
N ALA A 143 10.82 20.99 -12.81
CA ALA A 143 11.96 20.16 -12.43
C ALA A 143 12.28 20.28 -10.93
N ALA A 144 12.23 21.47 -10.36
CA ALA A 144 12.41 21.70 -8.93
C ALA A 144 11.32 21.02 -8.11
N SER A 145 10.06 21.08 -8.55
CA SER A 145 8.93 20.40 -7.91
C SER A 145 9.11 18.88 -7.91
N MET A 146 9.61 18.28 -8.98
CA MET A 146 9.90 16.83 -9.03
C MET A 146 10.98 16.44 -8.01
N VAL A 147 11.99 17.25 -7.82
CA VAL A 147 13.14 16.93 -6.95
C VAL A 147 12.84 17.30 -5.49
N SER A 148 12.43 18.53 -5.25
CA SER A 148 12.32 19.10 -3.89
C SER A 148 10.89 19.21 -3.38
N GLY A 149 9.89 18.89 -4.20
CA GLY A 149 8.48 19.13 -3.93
C GLY A 149 8.01 20.50 -4.39
N PHE A 150 6.70 20.65 -4.49
CA PHE A 150 6.08 21.91 -4.86
C PHE A 150 6.23 22.93 -3.73
N LYS A 151 6.49 24.20 -4.09
CA LYS A 151 6.56 25.32 -3.15
C LYS A 151 5.62 26.43 -3.60
N MET A 152 5.01 27.13 -2.64
CA MET A 152 4.11 28.25 -2.91
C MET A 152 4.77 29.39 -3.72
N GLU A 153 6.10 29.54 -3.54
CA GLU A 153 6.92 30.53 -4.28
C GLU A 153 6.95 30.29 -5.80
N MET A 154 6.62 29.06 -6.25
CA MET A 154 6.54 28.70 -7.68
C MET A 154 5.25 29.20 -8.32
N LEU A 155 4.26 29.65 -7.53
CA LEU A 155 3.00 30.19 -8.05
C LEU A 155 3.21 31.59 -8.57
N HIS A 156 3.02 31.79 -9.86
CA HIS A 156 3.00 33.11 -10.51
C HIS A 156 1.59 33.71 -10.43
N THR A 157 1.13 34.01 -9.19
CA THR A 157 -0.19 34.57 -8.93
C THR A 157 -0.10 36.00 -8.39
N SER A 158 -1.13 36.79 -8.66
CA SER A 158 -1.30 38.09 -8.04
C SER A 158 -2.00 38.06 -6.69
N MET A 159 -2.37 36.89 -6.21
CA MET A 159 -2.99 36.68 -4.91
C MET A 159 -1.98 36.92 -3.79
N ASP A 160 -2.46 37.46 -2.69
CA ASP A 160 -1.66 37.57 -1.47
C ASP A 160 -1.51 36.22 -0.80
N LEU A 161 -0.34 35.62 -0.96
CA LEU A 161 -0.04 34.25 -0.45
C LEU A 161 0.11 34.26 1.10
N GLU A 162 0.26 35.41 1.74
CA GLU A 162 0.40 35.50 3.21
C GLU A 162 -0.94 35.33 3.93
N ASN A 163 -2.06 35.64 3.26
CA ASN A 163 -3.41 35.60 3.83
C ASN A 163 -4.23 34.37 3.39
N ILE A 164 -3.59 33.38 2.77
CA ILE A 164 -4.28 32.14 2.37
C ILE A 164 -4.50 31.23 3.58
N VAL A 165 -5.63 30.53 3.58
CA VAL A 165 -5.98 29.52 4.58
C VAL A 165 -4.82 28.54 4.79
N GLU A 166 -4.33 28.37 6.01
CA GLU A 166 -3.13 27.59 6.38
C GLU A 166 -3.14 26.16 5.85
N GLN A 167 -4.33 25.58 5.64
CA GLN A 167 -4.51 24.23 5.10
C GLN A 167 -4.05 24.13 3.63
N VAL A 168 -4.11 25.21 2.84
CA VAL A 168 -3.72 25.18 1.42
C VAL A 168 -2.21 25.01 1.24
N PRO A 169 -1.33 25.79 1.86
CA PRO A 169 0.11 25.53 1.84
C PRO A 169 0.47 24.14 2.36
N ASN A 170 -0.16 23.70 3.46
CA ASN A 170 0.06 22.38 4.03
C ASN A 170 -0.33 21.24 3.10
N LEU A 171 -1.32 21.43 2.23
CA LEU A 171 -1.73 20.47 1.22
C LEU A 171 -0.76 20.44 0.04
N LEU A 172 -0.33 21.61 -0.44
CA LEU A 172 0.44 21.76 -1.67
C LEU A 172 1.95 21.52 -1.49
N GLN A 173 2.54 21.98 -0.38
CA GLN A 173 3.99 21.87 -0.12
C GLN A 173 4.39 20.49 0.32
N ARG A 174 4.18 19.50 -0.54
CA ARG A 174 4.44 18.06 -0.28
C ARG A 174 5.19 17.43 -1.46
N GLY A 175 5.79 16.28 -1.19
CA GLY A 175 6.37 15.43 -2.24
C GLY A 175 7.82 15.77 -2.61
N GLY A 176 8.15 15.47 -3.85
CA GLY A 176 9.51 15.53 -4.39
C GLY A 176 10.34 14.28 -4.07
N MET A 177 11.27 13.92 -4.99
CA MET A 177 12.15 12.76 -4.80
C MET A 177 13.00 12.84 -3.53
N SER A 178 13.40 14.05 -3.13
CA SER A 178 14.20 14.28 -1.92
C SER A 178 13.49 13.84 -0.65
N SER A 179 12.16 13.93 -0.59
CA SER A 179 11.38 13.46 0.57
C SER A 179 11.43 11.94 0.73
N MET A 180 11.70 11.20 -0.35
CA MET A 180 11.80 9.74 -0.38
C MET A 180 13.23 9.22 -0.15
N MET A 181 14.24 10.09 -0.01
CA MET A 181 15.63 9.67 0.17
C MET A 181 15.86 8.91 1.47
N ASN A 182 15.22 9.30 2.56
CA ASN A 182 15.27 8.56 3.83
C ASN A 182 14.66 7.17 3.68
N THR A 183 13.56 7.05 2.95
CA THR A 183 12.92 5.79 2.58
C THR A 183 13.87 4.89 1.81
N ALA A 184 14.51 5.42 0.78
CA ALA A 184 15.48 4.67 -0.02
C ALA A 184 16.69 4.21 0.83
N LEU A 185 17.18 5.06 1.73
CA LEU A 185 18.26 4.72 2.65
C LEU A 185 17.86 3.59 3.62
N MET A 186 16.65 3.66 4.19
CA MET A 186 16.13 2.61 5.06
C MET A 186 15.98 1.29 4.32
N ALA A 187 15.44 1.31 3.09
CA ALA A 187 15.35 0.11 2.26
C ALA A 187 16.74 -0.48 1.97
N PHE A 188 17.74 0.34 1.63
CA PHE A 188 19.11 -0.10 1.41
C PHE A 188 19.73 -0.77 2.66
N CYS A 189 19.55 -0.17 3.83
CA CYS A 189 19.99 -0.76 5.09
C CYS A 189 19.25 -2.08 5.39
N GLY A 190 17.94 -2.12 5.13
CA GLY A 190 17.12 -3.31 5.29
C GLY A 190 17.58 -4.46 4.39
N PHE A 191 17.83 -4.22 3.11
CA PHE A 191 18.38 -5.24 2.20
C PHE A 191 19.75 -5.75 2.65
N SER A 192 20.61 -4.86 3.14
CA SER A 192 21.93 -5.24 3.68
C SER A 192 21.78 -6.14 4.91
N PHE A 193 20.84 -5.83 5.81
CA PHE A 193 20.52 -6.63 6.99
C PHE A 193 20.00 -8.03 6.62
N ILE A 194 19.08 -8.12 5.64
CA ILE A 194 18.61 -9.42 5.14
C ILE A 194 19.74 -10.23 4.53
N GLY A 195 20.59 -9.60 3.70
CA GLY A 195 21.75 -10.29 3.13
C GLY A 195 22.60 -10.93 4.20
N ALA A 196 22.88 -10.20 5.28
CA ALA A 196 23.62 -10.72 6.42
C ALA A 196 22.91 -11.89 7.13
N LEU A 197 21.60 -11.78 7.38
CA LEU A 197 20.80 -12.85 8.00
C LEU A 197 20.75 -14.12 7.13
N THR A 198 20.63 -13.97 5.81
CA THR A 198 20.63 -15.10 4.87
C THR A 198 21.96 -15.82 4.87
N VAL A 199 23.08 -15.09 4.83
CA VAL A 199 24.42 -15.69 4.89
C VAL A 199 24.67 -16.42 6.22
N CYS A 200 24.11 -15.93 7.33
CA CYS A 200 24.20 -16.59 8.63
C CYS A 200 23.40 -17.90 8.72
N GLY A 201 22.52 -18.23 7.78
CA GLY A 201 21.66 -19.43 7.82
C GLY A 201 20.70 -19.49 9.01
N SER A 202 20.54 -18.39 9.75
CA SER A 202 19.74 -18.35 10.96
C SER A 202 18.24 -18.48 10.66
N MET A 203 17.82 -18.03 9.47
CA MET A 203 16.43 -18.10 9.04
C MET A 203 15.98 -19.54 8.73
N GLU A 204 16.82 -20.31 8.05
CA GLU A 204 16.58 -21.72 7.74
C GLU A 204 16.45 -22.55 9.02
N LEU A 205 17.30 -22.32 10.02
CA LEU A 205 17.23 -23.01 11.31
C LEU A 205 15.94 -22.73 12.07
N ILE A 206 15.50 -21.47 12.06
CA ILE A 206 14.23 -21.06 12.70
C ILE A 206 13.05 -21.71 11.98
N LEU A 207 13.03 -21.63 10.65
CA LEU A 207 11.97 -22.23 9.82
C LEU A 207 11.87 -23.73 10.03
N GLU A 208 12.98 -24.47 9.92
CA GLU A 208 12.98 -25.92 10.12
C GLU A 208 12.44 -26.33 11.48
N ARG A 209 12.78 -25.59 12.53
CA ARG A 209 12.35 -25.90 13.90
C ARG A 209 10.85 -25.65 14.08
N ILE A 210 10.33 -24.57 13.51
CA ILE A 210 8.91 -24.23 13.58
C ILE A 210 8.08 -25.17 12.71
N MET A 211 8.56 -25.47 11.49
CA MET A 211 7.83 -26.32 10.52
C MET A 211 7.59 -27.75 11.01
N LYS A 212 8.41 -28.26 11.91
CA LYS A 212 8.22 -29.59 12.53
C LYS A 212 6.91 -29.71 13.31
N HIS A 213 6.36 -28.60 13.76
CA HIS A 213 5.12 -28.54 14.56
C HIS A 213 3.88 -28.20 13.71
N ILE A 214 4.05 -27.91 12.43
CA ILE A 214 2.98 -27.47 11.53
C ILE A 214 2.51 -28.65 10.66
N HIS A 215 1.28 -29.09 10.86
CA HIS A 215 0.73 -30.25 10.14
C HIS A 215 -0.38 -29.89 9.16
N GLY A 216 -1.14 -28.79 9.40
CA GLY A 216 -2.29 -28.39 8.60
C GLY A 216 -2.09 -27.11 7.80
N THR A 217 -2.90 -26.94 6.73
CA THR A 217 -2.92 -25.72 5.90
C THR A 217 -3.24 -24.46 6.73
N GLY A 218 -4.23 -24.54 7.62
CA GLY A 218 -4.60 -23.43 8.49
C GLY A 218 -3.46 -23.00 9.42
N GLN A 219 -2.73 -23.97 9.98
CA GLN A 219 -1.57 -23.68 10.83
C GLN A 219 -0.43 -23.04 10.02
N LEU A 220 -0.18 -23.49 8.79
CA LEU A 220 0.83 -22.90 7.91
C LEU A 220 0.49 -21.42 7.59
N ILE A 221 -0.75 -21.15 7.18
CA ILE A 221 -1.20 -19.79 6.87
C ILE A 221 -1.13 -18.91 8.12
N THR A 222 -1.60 -19.41 9.25
CA THR A 222 -1.54 -18.67 10.53
C THR A 222 -0.10 -18.35 10.92
N LEU A 223 0.82 -19.31 10.79
CA LEU A 223 2.23 -19.08 11.05
C LEU A 223 2.81 -18.00 10.11
N THR A 224 2.52 -18.09 8.82
CA THR A 224 2.98 -17.09 7.83
C THR A 224 2.48 -15.68 8.22
N VAL A 225 1.20 -15.57 8.54
CA VAL A 225 0.57 -14.29 8.93
C VAL A 225 1.17 -13.75 10.24
N ILE A 226 1.33 -14.58 11.26
CA ILE A 226 1.91 -14.15 12.55
C ILE A 226 3.37 -13.74 12.39
N LEU A 227 4.16 -14.50 11.64
CA LEU A 227 5.54 -14.12 11.34
C LEU A 227 5.61 -12.84 10.51
N GLY A 228 4.71 -12.65 9.54
CA GLY A 228 4.59 -11.40 8.81
C GLY A 228 4.40 -10.21 9.74
N VAL A 229 3.44 -10.31 10.67
CA VAL A 229 3.17 -9.26 11.67
C VAL A 229 4.38 -9.02 12.58
N ILE A 230 5.02 -10.08 13.09
CA ILE A 230 6.18 -9.94 13.96
C ILE A 230 7.35 -9.28 13.22
N ILE A 231 7.66 -9.76 12.03
CA ILE A 231 8.82 -9.31 11.29
C ILE A 231 8.64 -7.88 10.80
N ILE A 232 7.45 -7.51 10.26
CA ILE A 232 7.18 -6.12 9.89
C ILE A 232 7.24 -5.17 11.09
N THR A 233 6.80 -5.63 12.26
CA THR A 233 6.89 -4.84 13.48
C THR A 233 8.34 -4.63 13.92
N VAL A 234 9.21 -5.62 13.73
CA VAL A 234 10.64 -5.52 14.10
C VAL A 234 11.43 -4.72 13.07
N ILE A 235 11.27 -5.03 11.79
CA ILE A 235 12.05 -4.42 10.70
C ILE A 235 11.49 -3.05 10.30
N GLY A 236 10.15 -2.90 10.27
CA GLY A 236 9.48 -1.65 9.91
C GLY A 236 9.50 -1.32 8.41
N GLU A 237 9.82 -2.29 7.54
CA GLU A 237 9.89 -2.12 6.09
C GLU A 237 9.33 -3.36 5.36
N ALA A 238 8.33 -3.12 4.49
CA ALA A 238 7.54 -4.19 3.88
C ALA A 238 8.32 -5.00 2.83
N THR A 239 9.07 -4.34 1.94
CA THR A 239 9.76 -5.00 0.82
C THR A 239 10.70 -6.08 1.30
N VAL A 240 11.47 -5.74 2.32
CA VAL A 240 12.41 -6.63 3.01
C VAL A 240 11.68 -7.83 3.60
N THR A 241 10.57 -7.56 4.28
CA THR A 241 9.76 -8.59 4.94
C THR A 241 9.12 -9.54 3.93
N PHE A 242 8.65 -9.03 2.79
CA PHE A 242 8.11 -9.85 1.69
C PHE A 242 9.14 -10.82 1.15
N LEU A 243 10.32 -10.33 0.80
CA LEU A 243 11.37 -11.17 0.21
C LEU A 243 11.82 -12.27 1.17
N MET A 244 11.97 -11.91 2.46
CA MET A 244 12.39 -12.84 3.48
C MET A 244 11.37 -13.98 3.68
N ILE A 245 10.11 -13.63 3.96
CA ILE A 245 9.08 -14.64 4.24
C ILE A 245 8.68 -15.37 2.96
N GLY A 246 8.54 -14.66 1.83
CA GLY A 246 8.18 -15.23 0.54
C GLY A 246 9.14 -16.34 0.13
N GLY A 247 10.44 -16.06 0.13
CA GLY A 247 11.48 -17.04 -0.21
C GLY A 247 11.49 -18.25 0.72
N MET A 248 11.33 -18.03 2.03
CA MET A 248 11.33 -19.10 3.03
C MET A 248 10.11 -20.02 2.94
N PHE A 249 8.91 -19.46 2.78
CA PHE A 249 7.66 -20.23 2.88
C PHE A 249 7.17 -20.79 1.55
N ARG A 250 7.57 -20.23 0.41
CA ARG A 250 7.11 -20.68 -0.90
C ARG A 250 7.30 -22.18 -1.12
N PRO A 251 8.50 -22.77 -0.87
CA PRO A 251 8.69 -24.22 -1.03
C PRO A 251 7.74 -25.05 -0.16
N GLU A 252 7.45 -24.61 1.06
CA GLU A 252 6.55 -25.31 1.98
C GLU A 252 5.08 -25.27 1.53
N TYR A 253 4.64 -24.14 0.93
CA TYR A 253 3.31 -24.07 0.32
C TYR A 253 3.20 -25.04 -0.87
N ILE A 254 4.16 -25.01 -1.78
CA ILE A 254 4.20 -25.92 -2.95
C ILE A 254 4.23 -27.38 -2.51
N LYS A 255 5.13 -27.75 -1.58
CA LYS A 255 5.25 -29.10 -1.04
C LYS A 255 3.95 -29.64 -0.46
N ARG A 256 3.08 -28.77 0.05
CA ARG A 256 1.75 -29.14 0.57
C ARG A 256 0.64 -29.07 -0.50
N GLY A 257 0.97 -28.84 -1.76
CA GLY A 257 0.04 -28.78 -2.87
C GLY A 257 -0.79 -27.47 -2.89
N LEU A 258 -0.27 -26.38 -2.32
CA LEU A 258 -0.89 -25.07 -2.31
C LEU A 258 -0.27 -24.16 -3.37
N GLU A 259 -1.09 -23.47 -4.16
CA GLU A 259 -0.58 -22.47 -5.11
C GLU A 259 0.07 -21.28 -4.37
N SER A 260 1.16 -20.74 -4.92
CA SER A 260 1.91 -19.60 -4.36
C SER A 260 1.06 -18.36 -4.09
N LYS A 261 -0.04 -18.16 -4.81
CA LYS A 261 -0.98 -17.05 -4.56
C LYS A 261 -1.64 -17.07 -3.19
N ASN A 262 -1.67 -18.24 -2.50
CA ASN A 262 -2.14 -18.27 -1.10
C ASN A 262 -1.10 -17.61 -0.18
N LEU A 263 0.18 -17.85 -0.46
CA LEU A 263 1.27 -17.23 0.28
C LEU A 263 1.28 -15.71 0.03
N SER A 264 1.26 -15.28 -1.24
CA SER A 264 1.27 -13.85 -1.56
C SER A 264 0.11 -13.10 -0.93
N ARG A 265 -1.10 -13.68 -0.89
CA ARG A 265 -2.24 -13.13 -0.16
C ARG A 265 -1.96 -13.02 1.34
N SER A 266 -1.43 -14.07 1.96
CA SER A 266 -1.13 -14.07 3.39
C SER A 266 -0.09 -13.03 3.78
N LEU A 267 0.89 -12.78 2.90
CA LEU A 267 1.89 -11.73 3.10
C LEU A 267 1.26 -10.34 3.04
N GLU A 268 0.42 -10.08 2.05
CA GLU A 268 -0.32 -8.81 1.96
C GLU A 268 -1.27 -8.59 3.16
N ASP A 269 -1.94 -9.65 3.60
CA ASP A 269 -2.86 -9.61 4.73
C ASP A 269 -2.16 -9.39 6.08
N SER A 270 -0.84 -9.55 6.16
CA SER A 270 -0.07 -9.41 7.40
C SER A 270 1.00 -8.33 7.37
N ILE A 271 1.62 -8.07 6.21
CA ILE A 271 2.72 -7.13 6.10
C ILE A 271 2.19 -5.75 5.69
N THR A 272 1.61 -5.65 4.49
CA THR A 272 1.14 -4.37 3.92
C THR A 272 0.15 -3.66 4.85
N VAL A 273 -0.86 -4.38 5.30
CA VAL A 273 -1.92 -3.75 6.11
C VAL A 273 -1.50 -3.45 7.54
N VAL A 274 -0.51 -4.16 8.08
CA VAL A 274 -0.02 -3.95 9.46
C VAL A 274 1.05 -2.88 9.52
N GLU A 275 1.84 -2.69 8.47
CA GLU A 275 2.92 -1.71 8.43
C GLU A 275 2.49 -0.31 8.90
N PRO A 276 1.38 0.30 8.43
CA PRO A 276 0.97 1.63 8.89
C PRO A 276 0.52 1.68 10.34
N LEU A 277 0.32 0.54 10.99
CA LEU A 277 -0.03 0.46 12.42
C LEU A 277 1.20 0.46 13.34
N VAL A 278 2.39 0.32 12.77
CA VAL A 278 3.66 0.28 13.51
C VAL A 278 4.24 1.69 13.55
N PRO A 279 4.39 2.33 14.73
CA PRO A 279 4.78 3.75 14.82
C PRO A 279 6.16 4.08 14.24
N TRP A 280 7.08 3.12 14.24
CA TRP A 280 8.45 3.27 13.74
C TRP A 280 8.66 2.69 12.35
N SER A 281 7.64 2.09 11.74
CA SER A 281 7.72 1.64 10.36
C SER A 281 7.73 2.83 9.41
N LEU A 282 8.19 2.55 8.19
CA LEU A 282 8.23 3.54 7.13
C LEU A 282 6.85 4.15 6.87
N ALA A 283 5.85 3.30 6.74
CA ALA A 283 4.47 3.70 6.50
C ALA A 283 3.85 4.41 7.72
N GLY A 284 4.11 3.96 8.95
CA GLY A 284 3.61 4.59 10.17
C GLY A 284 4.14 6.01 10.37
N VAL A 285 5.44 6.20 10.13
CA VAL A 285 6.08 7.52 10.16
C VAL A 285 5.51 8.43 9.08
N TYR A 286 5.37 7.91 7.84
CA TYR A 286 4.80 8.66 6.73
C TYR A 286 3.36 9.09 7.01
N MET A 287 2.49 8.17 7.41
CA MET A 287 1.09 8.47 7.72
C MET A 287 0.96 9.49 8.86
N THR A 288 1.76 9.33 9.93
CA THR A 288 1.80 10.31 11.02
C THR A 288 2.20 11.71 10.53
N SER A 289 3.20 11.80 9.67
CA SER A 289 3.69 13.09 9.16
C SER A 289 2.67 13.77 8.23
N VAL A 290 1.97 12.99 7.42
CA VAL A 290 0.98 13.51 6.45
C VAL A 290 -0.33 13.90 7.14
N LEU A 291 -0.82 13.06 8.06
CA LEU A 291 -2.11 13.27 8.70
C LEU A 291 -2.03 14.16 9.94
N GLY A 292 -0.82 14.36 10.49
CA GLY A 292 -0.64 15.09 11.74
C GLY A 292 -1.20 14.37 12.97
N VAL A 293 -1.46 13.06 12.87
CA VAL A 293 -2.04 12.23 13.94
C VAL A 293 -1.08 11.10 14.25
N PRO A 294 -0.65 10.94 15.52
CA PRO A 294 0.21 9.83 15.92
C PRO A 294 -0.39 8.46 15.60
N THR A 295 0.46 7.52 15.15
CA THR A 295 0.05 6.16 14.79
C THR A 295 -0.80 5.49 15.87
N VAL A 296 -0.41 5.58 17.14
CA VAL A 296 -1.14 4.98 18.27
C VAL A 296 -2.58 5.48 18.42
N GLN A 297 -2.88 6.68 17.93
CA GLN A 297 -4.21 7.28 18.01
C GLN A 297 -5.11 6.83 16.85
N TYR A 298 -4.58 6.75 15.62
CA TYR A 298 -5.39 6.33 14.48
C TYR A 298 -5.45 4.81 14.30
N ALA A 299 -4.45 4.05 14.78
CA ALA A 299 -4.39 2.61 14.60
C ALA A 299 -5.66 1.85 15.04
N PRO A 300 -6.31 2.15 16.18
CA PRO A 300 -7.56 1.49 16.56
C PRO A 300 -8.70 1.71 15.55
N TRP A 301 -8.65 2.81 14.82
CA TRP A 301 -9.65 3.18 13.83
C TRP A 301 -9.34 2.67 12.41
N ALA A 302 -8.12 2.22 12.13
CA ALA A 302 -7.73 1.68 10.82
C ALA A 302 -8.23 0.22 10.66
N VAL A 303 -9.54 0.04 10.63
CA VAL A 303 -10.23 -1.26 10.74
C VAL A 303 -9.80 -2.25 9.68
N LEU A 304 -9.62 -1.82 8.42
CA LEU A 304 -9.17 -2.70 7.34
C LEU A 304 -7.80 -3.32 7.64
N CYS A 305 -6.94 -2.57 8.32
CA CYS A 305 -5.55 -2.96 8.55
C CYS A 305 -5.39 -4.20 9.45
N TYR A 306 -6.33 -4.50 10.32
CA TYR A 306 -6.29 -5.73 11.11
C TYR A 306 -7.33 -6.77 10.69
N THR A 307 -8.37 -6.39 9.94
CA THR A 307 -9.35 -7.36 9.42
C THR A 307 -8.73 -8.29 8.39
N GLY A 308 -7.72 -7.85 7.62
CA GLY A 308 -6.94 -8.71 6.72
C GLY A 308 -6.33 -9.90 7.43
N VAL A 309 -5.62 -9.64 8.54
CA VAL A 309 -5.02 -10.67 9.41
C VAL A 309 -6.09 -11.66 9.91
N ILE A 310 -7.21 -11.15 10.39
CA ILE A 310 -8.30 -11.97 10.95
C ILE A 310 -8.89 -12.89 9.87
N PHE A 311 -9.24 -12.34 8.71
CA PHE A 311 -9.82 -13.14 7.63
C PHE A 311 -8.82 -14.12 7.02
N ALA A 312 -7.53 -13.77 6.92
CA ALA A 312 -6.51 -14.71 6.46
C ALA A 312 -6.44 -15.96 7.35
N ILE A 313 -6.47 -15.78 8.67
CA ILE A 313 -6.47 -16.88 9.63
C ILE A 313 -7.76 -17.71 9.53
N ILE A 314 -8.93 -17.06 9.54
CA ILE A 314 -10.23 -17.74 9.45
C ILE A 314 -10.31 -18.59 8.17
N TRP A 315 -9.95 -18.02 7.02
CA TRP A 315 -9.96 -18.74 5.74
C TRP A 315 -8.89 -19.83 5.68
N GLY A 316 -7.78 -19.66 6.36
CA GLY A 316 -6.77 -20.69 6.52
C GLY A 316 -7.32 -21.98 7.15
N PHE A 317 -8.14 -21.85 8.20
CA PHE A 317 -8.76 -22.97 8.89
C PHE A 317 -10.02 -23.50 8.21
N THR A 318 -10.85 -22.63 7.65
CA THR A 318 -12.09 -23.04 6.96
C THR A 318 -11.84 -23.61 5.56
N GLY A 319 -10.69 -23.33 4.96
CA GLY A 319 -10.36 -23.71 3.59
C GLY A 319 -11.02 -22.84 2.52
N PHE A 320 -11.76 -21.79 2.90
CA PHE A 320 -12.42 -20.91 1.96
C PHE A 320 -11.39 -20.07 1.18
N GLY A 321 -11.53 -20.04 -0.15
CA GLY A 321 -10.59 -19.28 -1.00
C GLY A 321 -9.13 -19.79 -0.93
N ILE A 322 -8.89 -21.08 -0.60
CA ILE A 322 -7.57 -21.70 -0.64
C ILE A 322 -7.38 -22.40 -1.98
N ALA A 323 -6.43 -21.92 -2.77
CA ALA A 323 -6.11 -22.46 -4.07
C ALA A 323 -5.13 -23.62 -3.95
N LYS A 324 -5.51 -24.78 -4.52
CA LYS A 324 -4.67 -26.00 -4.57
C LYS A 324 -4.08 -26.17 -5.95
N ILE A 325 -2.86 -26.70 -6.02
CA ILE A 325 -2.18 -27.02 -7.27
C ILE A 325 -2.98 -28.09 -8.00
N LYS A 326 -3.29 -27.84 -9.27
CA LYS A 326 -4.04 -28.75 -10.13
C LYS A 326 -3.05 -29.58 -10.98
N LYS A 327 -3.39 -30.85 -11.26
CA LYS A 327 -2.66 -31.66 -12.22
C LYS A 327 -2.59 -30.96 -13.59
N GLY A 328 -1.40 -30.93 -14.18
CA GLY A 328 -1.15 -30.24 -15.45
C GLY A 328 -0.94 -28.75 -15.39
N SER A 329 -0.91 -28.13 -14.19
CA SER A 329 -0.46 -26.75 -14.03
C SER A 329 1.08 -26.66 -14.03
N ALA A 330 1.64 -25.49 -14.38
CA ALA A 330 3.09 -25.27 -14.35
C ALA A 330 3.73 -25.56 -12.96
N ALA A 331 2.99 -25.32 -11.88
CA ALA A 331 3.44 -25.61 -10.52
C ALA A 331 3.34 -27.09 -10.14
N TYR A 332 2.75 -27.94 -10.98
CA TYR A 332 2.56 -29.36 -10.65
C TYR A 332 3.86 -30.15 -10.70
N GLU A 333 4.74 -29.87 -11.65
CA GLU A 333 6.06 -30.48 -11.73
C GLU A 333 6.92 -30.17 -10.51
N GLU A 334 6.96 -28.89 -10.13
CA GLU A 334 7.64 -28.43 -8.92
C GLU A 334 7.06 -29.08 -7.65
N TYR A 335 5.74 -29.24 -7.60
CA TYR A 335 5.09 -29.96 -6.50
C TYR A 335 5.53 -31.43 -6.40
N LEU A 336 5.64 -32.14 -7.51
CA LEU A 336 6.10 -33.53 -7.52
C LEU A 336 7.55 -33.61 -7.03
N GLU A 337 8.41 -32.75 -7.53
CA GLU A 337 9.82 -32.69 -7.15
C GLU A 337 9.97 -32.42 -5.64
N LEU A 338 9.34 -31.35 -5.12
CA LEU A 338 9.46 -30.96 -3.71
C LEU A 338 8.76 -31.91 -2.74
N SER A 339 7.66 -32.58 -3.17
CA SER A 339 6.91 -33.51 -2.32
C SER A 339 7.47 -34.91 -2.31
N GLY A 340 8.39 -35.24 -3.23
CA GLY A 340 8.93 -36.62 -3.41
C GLY A 340 7.88 -37.63 -3.89
N LYS A 341 6.77 -37.16 -4.50
CA LYS A 341 5.72 -38.02 -5.05
C LYS A 341 6.02 -38.27 -6.51
N THR A 342 5.98 -39.55 -6.88
CA THR A 342 5.91 -40.00 -8.29
C THR A 342 4.46 -39.90 -8.77
N GLU A 343 4.24 -39.64 -10.09
CA GLU A 343 2.90 -39.56 -10.70
C GLU A 343 1.95 -40.68 -10.33
#